data_520c9707c5727bd552b0b7708b3e09c5
#
_entry.id   520c9707c5727bd552b0b7708b3e09c5
#
_cell.length_a   1.000
_cell.length_b   1.000
_cell.length_c   1.000
_cell.angle_alpha   90.00
_cell.angle_beta   90.00
_cell.angle_gamma   90.00
#
_symmetry.space_group_name_H-M   'P 1'
#
loop_
_entity.id
_entity.type
_entity.pdbx_description
1 polymer ?
#
loop_
_entity_poly.entity_id
_entity_poly.type
_entity_poly.pdbx_seq_one_letter_code
_entity_poly.pdbx_strand_id
1 'polypeptide(L)'
;SCYRAGGNTCYASAPEAVNREHCLFEGNRCVAVTPSDPAPALVALEASMVIRNSRGERVVAAEDFFMKPSVDITRMTVLEPDDLLTTIRIPNTWAGADFYFEKAADRGSWDFPMVNVAAALRVEGGRILAASIVAGAVQCTPRRLGEVEALVTGRDRNDETAELAGALAIRGAEPLNYN
;
A
#
# COMPACT_ATOMS: atom_id res chain seq x y z
N SER A 1 -4.55 23.56 12.37
CA SER A 1 -4.89 22.26 11.75
C SER A 1 -3.70 21.68 10.98
N CYS A 2 -3.70 20.37 10.78
CA CYS A 2 -2.63 19.72 10.00
C CYS A 2 -2.77 20.00 8.49
N TYR A 3 -1.73 19.69 7.72
CA TYR A 3 -1.74 19.87 6.25
C TYR A 3 -2.93 19.20 5.57
N ARG A 4 -3.30 17.98 5.98
CA ARG A 4 -4.45 17.23 5.44
C ARG A 4 -5.80 17.93 5.68
N ALA A 5 -5.89 18.73 6.74
CA ALA A 5 -7.07 19.53 7.06
C ALA A 5 -6.94 20.99 6.57
N GLY A 6 -6.10 21.23 5.57
CA GLY A 6 -5.88 22.56 4.98
C GLY A 6 -5.04 23.52 5.84
N GLY A 7 -4.38 23.00 6.88
CA GLY A 7 -3.49 23.78 7.74
C GLY A 7 -2.06 23.84 7.22
N ASN A 8 -1.14 24.21 8.10
CA ASN A 8 0.26 24.46 7.76
C ASN A 8 1.27 23.73 8.68
N THR A 9 0.83 22.74 9.45
CA THR A 9 1.65 22.06 10.45
C THR A 9 1.45 20.55 10.35
N CYS A 10 2.49 19.76 10.56
CA CYS A 10 2.39 18.32 10.82
C CYS A 10 2.68 18.06 12.29
N TYR A 11 1.67 17.71 13.06
CA TYR A 11 1.84 17.42 14.50
C TYR A 11 2.58 16.11 14.73
N ALA A 12 2.46 15.13 13.85
CA ALA A 12 3.15 13.86 13.95
C ALA A 12 4.67 13.96 13.71
N SER A 13 5.14 15.03 13.06
CA SER A 13 6.57 15.30 12.83
C SER A 13 7.21 16.22 13.88
N ALA A 14 6.46 16.62 14.92
CA ALA A 14 7.02 17.40 16.02
C ALA A 14 8.01 16.56 16.84
N PRO A 15 9.04 17.16 17.48
CA PRO A 15 10.07 16.42 18.22
C PRO A 15 9.53 15.50 19.32
N GLU A 16 8.44 15.90 19.97
CA GLU A 16 7.78 15.16 21.06
C GLU A 16 6.60 14.30 20.59
N ALA A 17 6.38 14.20 19.27
CA ALA A 17 5.23 13.48 18.75
C ALA A 17 5.42 11.97 18.86
N VAL A 18 4.40 11.30 19.35
CA VAL A 18 4.28 9.84 19.26
C VAL A 18 3.80 9.49 17.84
N ASN A 19 4.69 8.97 17.00
CA ASN A 19 4.44 8.75 15.58
C ASN A 19 4.66 7.30 15.14
N ARG A 20 4.44 6.35 16.03
CA ARG A 20 4.65 4.91 15.85
C ARG A 20 3.90 4.33 14.63
N GLU A 21 2.70 4.83 14.35
CA GLU A 21 1.81 4.34 13.28
C GLU A 21 1.85 5.23 12.03
N HIS A 22 2.98 5.91 11.80
CA HIS A 22 3.14 6.80 10.66
C HIS A 22 4.09 6.22 9.62
N CYS A 23 4.26 6.92 8.50
CA CYS A 23 5.00 6.38 7.36
C CYS A 23 6.47 6.12 7.67
N LEU A 24 7.00 5.09 7.01
CA LEU A 24 8.42 4.73 6.96
C LEU A 24 9.05 5.14 5.63
N PHE A 25 8.22 5.41 4.61
CA PHE A 25 8.67 5.73 3.26
C PHE A 25 7.98 7.00 2.75
N GLU A 26 8.70 7.77 1.95
CA GLU A 26 8.19 8.99 1.30
C GLU A 26 7.59 10.00 2.28
N GLY A 27 8.00 9.96 3.56
CA GLY A 27 7.63 10.97 4.55
C GLY A 27 8.23 12.31 4.20
N ASN A 28 7.38 13.34 4.05
CA ASN A 28 7.80 14.69 3.76
C ASN A 28 6.99 15.65 4.65
N ARG A 29 6.25 16.56 4.07
CA ARG A 29 5.34 17.47 4.80
C ARG A 29 4.20 16.73 5.50
N CYS A 30 3.81 15.56 5.01
CA CYS A 30 2.81 14.68 5.61
C CYS A 30 3.41 13.28 5.79
N VAL A 31 3.26 12.75 6.99
CA VAL A 31 3.73 11.40 7.37
C VAL A 31 2.57 10.43 7.63
N ALA A 32 1.35 10.78 7.21
CA ALA A 32 0.20 9.91 7.32
C ALA A 32 0.38 8.64 6.47
N VAL A 33 -0.32 7.59 6.83
CA VAL A 33 -0.43 6.35 6.07
C VAL A 33 -1.86 6.12 5.60
N THR A 34 -2.07 5.22 4.65
CA THR A 34 -3.38 4.64 4.37
C THR A 34 -3.51 3.34 5.15
N PRO A 35 -4.22 3.32 6.30
CA PRO A 35 -4.28 2.17 7.19
C PRO A 35 -5.39 1.19 6.77
N SER A 36 -5.43 0.84 5.50
CA SER A 36 -6.48 0.02 4.89
C SER A 36 -5.99 -1.41 4.70
N ASP A 37 -6.72 -2.39 5.23
CA ASP A 37 -6.42 -3.80 5.02
C ASP A 37 -6.67 -4.24 3.56
N PRO A 38 -7.79 -3.86 2.89
CA PRO A 38 -8.02 -4.25 1.50
C PRO A 38 -7.15 -3.50 0.48
N ALA A 39 -6.63 -2.30 0.77
CA ALA A 39 -5.90 -1.50 -0.21
C ALA A 39 -4.69 -2.21 -0.81
N PRO A 40 -3.75 -2.81 -0.05
CA PRO A 40 -2.63 -3.54 -0.63
C PRO A 40 -3.09 -4.77 -1.42
N ALA A 41 -4.14 -5.46 -0.99
CA ALA A 41 -4.67 -6.61 -1.71
C ALA A 41 -5.27 -6.21 -3.07
N LEU A 42 -6.01 -5.09 -3.12
CA LEU A 42 -6.57 -4.58 -4.37
C LEU A 42 -5.49 -4.16 -5.37
N VAL A 43 -4.41 -3.55 -4.87
CA VAL A 43 -3.25 -3.20 -5.72
C VAL A 43 -2.52 -4.46 -6.18
N ALA A 44 -2.26 -5.43 -5.29
CA ALA A 44 -1.59 -6.68 -5.63
C ALA A 44 -2.39 -7.51 -6.67
N LEU A 45 -3.71 -7.45 -6.61
CA LEU A 45 -4.61 -8.13 -7.55
C LEU A 45 -4.90 -7.31 -8.83
N GLU A 46 -4.24 -6.16 -9.00
CA GLU A 46 -4.42 -5.28 -10.18
C GLU A 46 -5.90 -4.86 -10.38
N ALA A 47 -6.62 -4.63 -9.27
CA ALA A 47 -8.01 -4.24 -9.31
C ALA A 47 -8.23 -2.89 -9.98
N SER A 48 -9.44 -2.67 -10.50
CA SER A 48 -9.89 -1.40 -11.07
C SER A 48 -11.04 -0.84 -10.26
N MET A 49 -11.01 0.46 -10.02
CA MET A 49 -12.02 1.25 -9.34
C MET A 49 -12.93 1.93 -10.35
N VAL A 50 -14.22 1.60 -10.38
CA VAL A 50 -15.21 2.25 -11.24
C VAL A 50 -15.86 3.39 -10.48
N ILE A 51 -15.65 4.59 -10.95
CA ILE A 51 -16.08 5.83 -10.32
C ILE A 51 -17.13 6.50 -11.20
N ARG A 52 -18.24 6.91 -10.61
CA ARG A 52 -19.34 7.61 -11.30
C ARG A 52 -19.63 8.95 -10.63
N ASN A 53 -20.04 9.90 -11.46
CA ASN A 53 -20.63 11.17 -11.04
C ASN A 53 -21.65 11.65 -12.08
N SER A 54 -22.16 12.88 -11.94
CA SER A 54 -23.11 13.47 -12.88
C SER A 54 -22.57 13.64 -14.31
N ARG A 55 -21.23 13.64 -14.49
CA ARG A 55 -20.57 13.82 -15.79
C ARG A 55 -20.31 12.49 -16.50
N GLY A 56 -20.43 11.35 -15.80
CA GLY A 56 -20.23 10.02 -16.39
C GLY A 56 -19.49 9.05 -15.49
N GLU A 57 -18.87 8.05 -16.14
CA GLU A 57 -18.10 6.98 -15.50
C GLU A 57 -16.62 7.06 -15.91
N ARG A 58 -15.73 6.82 -14.98
CA ARG A 58 -14.31 6.58 -15.24
C ARG A 58 -13.80 5.35 -14.48
N VAL A 59 -12.77 4.72 -15.02
CA VAL A 59 -12.11 3.56 -14.41
C VAL A 59 -10.68 3.94 -14.09
N VAL A 60 -10.25 3.64 -12.87
CA VAL A 60 -8.90 3.94 -12.36
C VAL A 60 -8.30 2.66 -11.81
N ALA A 61 -7.02 2.36 -12.09
CA ALA A 61 -6.33 1.25 -11.47
C ALA A 61 -6.25 1.46 -9.95
N ALA A 62 -6.29 0.37 -9.17
CA ALA A 62 -6.21 0.46 -7.71
C ALA A 62 -4.91 1.15 -7.25
N GLU A 63 -3.81 0.94 -7.96
CA GLU A 63 -2.52 1.58 -7.70
C GLU A 63 -2.59 3.11 -7.86
N ASP A 64 -3.35 3.61 -8.82
CA ASP A 64 -3.51 5.04 -9.13
C ASP A 64 -4.66 5.69 -8.35
N PHE A 65 -5.44 4.90 -7.60
CA PHE A 65 -6.60 5.40 -6.84
C PHE A 65 -6.19 6.23 -5.62
N PHE A 66 -5.06 5.89 -5.00
CA PHE A 66 -4.56 6.55 -3.81
C PHE A 66 -3.65 7.72 -4.20
N MET A 67 -3.79 8.85 -3.51
CA MET A 67 -3.10 10.09 -3.87
C MET A 67 -1.93 10.38 -2.94
N LYS A 68 -0.76 10.61 -3.52
CA LYS A 68 0.44 11.01 -2.77
C LYS A 68 0.31 12.45 -2.28
N PRO A 69 0.83 12.78 -1.09
CA PRO A 69 0.86 14.15 -0.57
C PRO A 69 1.62 15.14 -1.46
N SER A 70 2.53 14.65 -2.29
CA SER A 70 3.26 15.46 -3.28
C SER A 70 2.38 15.96 -4.44
N VAL A 71 1.25 15.26 -4.70
CA VAL A 71 0.26 15.65 -5.71
C VAL A 71 -0.78 16.57 -5.09
N ASP A 72 -1.45 16.13 -4.02
CA ASP A 72 -2.36 16.94 -3.23
C ASP A 72 -2.33 16.49 -1.77
N ILE A 73 -1.82 17.33 -0.90
CA ILE A 73 -1.64 17.00 0.52
C ILE A 73 -2.97 16.92 1.28
N THR A 74 -4.04 17.51 0.76
CA THR A 74 -5.35 17.52 1.41
C THR A 74 -6.20 16.29 1.09
N ARG A 75 -5.81 15.52 0.07
CA ARG A 75 -6.59 14.38 -0.45
C ARG A 75 -5.85 13.06 -0.24
N MET A 76 -6.60 11.99 0.03
CA MET A 76 -6.08 10.62 0.17
C MET A 76 -6.34 9.76 -1.06
N THR A 77 -7.31 10.16 -1.90
CA THR A 77 -7.72 9.43 -3.10
C THR A 77 -8.03 10.38 -4.24
N VAL A 78 -8.20 9.84 -5.43
CA VAL A 78 -8.56 10.60 -6.63
C VAL A 78 -10.05 10.98 -6.70
N LEU A 79 -10.85 10.60 -5.69
CA LEU A 79 -12.27 10.93 -5.66
C LEU A 79 -12.50 12.44 -5.49
N GLU A 80 -13.36 13.00 -6.33
CA GLU A 80 -13.89 14.35 -6.20
C GLU A 80 -15.13 14.36 -5.28
N PRO A 81 -15.58 15.52 -4.77
CA PRO A 81 -16.70 15.57 -3.84
C PRO A 81 -18.03 14.98 -4.34
N ASP A 82 -18.23 14.97 -5.68
CA ASP A 82 -19.41 14.42 -6.34
C ASP A 82 -19.21 13.00 -6.91
N ASP A 83 -18.06 12.37 -6.62
CA ASP A 83 -17.75 11.02 -7.07
C ASP A 83 -18.31 9.96 -6.14
N LEU A 84 -18.76 8.86 -6.74
CA LEU A 84 -19.15 7.64 -6.06
C LEU A 84 -18.34 6.47 -6.61
N LEU A 85 -17.60 5.78 -5.75
CA LEU A 85 -17.01 4.48 -6.09
C LEU A 85 -18.13 3.44 -6.14
N THR A 86 -18.47 2.97 -7.33
CA THR A 86 -19.63 2.09 -7.55
C THR A 86 -19.26 0.63 -7.64
N THR A 87 -18.06 0.30 -8.13
CA THR A 87 -17.64 -1.07 -8.37
C THR A 87 -16.14 -1.20 -8.22
N ILE A 88 -15.68 -2.30 -7.66
CA ILE A 88 -14.31 -2.76 -7.69
C ILE A 88 -14.28 -4.01 -8.59
N ARG A 89 -13.49 -3.97 -9.65
CA ARG A 89 -13.31 -5.08 -10.57
C ARG A 89 -11.95 -5.72 -10.34
N ILE A 90 -11.92 -7.01 -10.04
CA ILE A 90 -10.69 -7.79 -9.93
C ILE A 90 -10.54 -8.59 -11.23
N PRO A 91 -9.48 -8.36 -12.00
CA PRO A 91 -9.23 -9.11 -13.24
C PRO A 91 -8.85 -10.57 -12.90
N ASN A 92 -8.89 -11.44 -13.90
CA ASN A 92 -8.47 -12.83 -13.73
C ASN A 92 -6.96 -13.03 -13.91
N THR A 93 -6.18 -11.96 -13.99
CA THR A 93 -4.70 -11.99 -14.16
C THR A 93 -4.05 -12.95 -13.17
N TRP A 94 -4.50 -12.94 -11.91
CA TRP A 94 -3.93 -13.77 -10.84
C TRP A 94 -4.79 -14.99 -10.49
N ALA A 95 -5.75 -15.38 -11.33
CA ALA A 95 -6.55 -16.58 -11.10
C ALA A 95 -5.65 -17.84 -11.02
N GLY A 96 -5.81 -18.64 -9.96
CA GLY A 96 -5.01 -19.82 -9.71
C GLY A 96 -3.60 -19.55 -9.14
N ALA A 97 -3.26 -18.32 -8.83
CA ALA A 97 -2.02 -17.99 -8.12
C ALA A 97 -2.12 -18.35 -6.63
N ASP A 98 -0.98 -18.44 -5.96
CA ASP A 98 -0.91 -18.51 -4.50
C ASP A 98 -1.05 -17.11 -3.93
N PHE A 99 -1.98 -16.94 -2.97
CA PHE A 99 -2.22 -15.65 -2.32
C PHE A 99 -1.76 -15.70 -0.87
N TYR A 100 -1.21 -14.59 -0.40
CA TYR A 100 -0.84 -14.39 0.97
C TYR A 100 -1.23 -13.00 1.44
N PHE A 101 -1.74 -12.90 2.66
CA PHE A 101 -1.98 -11.65 3.35
C PHE A 101 -1.56 -11.78 4.81
N GLU A 102 -0.76 -10.83 5.27
CA GLU A 102 -0.34 -10.75 6.67
C GLU A 102 -0.54 -9.33 7.18
N LYS A 103 -0.95 -9.22 8.44
CA LYS A 103 -1.17 -7.97 9.14
C LYS A 103 -0.50 -8.01 10.50
N ALA A 104 0.48 -7.16 10.72
CA ALA A 104 1.00 -6.87 12.04
C ALA A 104 0.21 -5.71 12.66
N ALA A 105 -0.34 -5.93 13.84
CA ALA A 105 -1.13 -4.97 14.61
C ALA A 105 -0.95 -5.23 16.11
N ASP A 106 -1.29 -4.27 16.96
CA ASP A 106 -1.17 -4.43 18.42
C ASP A 106 -2.23 -5.40 18.97
N ARG A 107 -3.39 -5.48 18.32
CA ARG A 107 -4.50 -6.36 18.72
C ARG A 107 -4.91 -7.27 17.58
N GLY A 108 -5.43 -8.45 17.93
CA GLY A 108 -5.90 -9.44 16.95
C GLY A 108 -7.19 -9.06 16.22
N SER A 109 -7.92 -8.06 16.71
CA SER A 109 -9.17 -7.58 16.12
C SER A 109 -9.41 -6.10 16.43
N TRP A 110 -10.19 -5.43 15.58
CA TRP A 110 -10.55 -4.01 15.75
C TRP A 110 -9.33 -3.10 15.87
N ASP A 111 -8.35 -3.33 15.00
CA ASP A 111 -7.13 -2.56 14.97
C ASP A 111 -6.70 -2.23 13.55
N PHE A 112 -6.00 -1.11 13.40
CA PHE A 112 -5.32 -0.76 12.16
C PHE A 112 -4.00 -1.51 12.04
N PRO A 113 -3.49 -1.76 10.82
CA PRO A 113 -2.17 -2.33 10.65
C PRO A 113 -1.08 -1.33 11.05
N MET A 114 -0.05 -1.78 11.74
CA MET A 114 1.25 -1.12 11.75
C MET A 114 1.94 -1.35 10.41
N VAL A 115 1.80 -2.55 9.88
CA VAL A 115 2.16 -2.93 8.52
C VAL A 115 1.29 -4.10 8.09
N ASN A 116 0.89 -4.13 6.84
CA ASN A 116 0.33 -5.31 6.21
C ASN A 116 0.98 -5.56 4.85
N VAL A 117 0.96 -6.80 4.41
CA VAL A 117 1.50 -7.21 3.12
C VAL A 117 0.49 -8.09 2.42
N ALA A 118 0.24 -7.79 1.15
CA ALA A 118 -0.53 -8.64 0.25
C ALA A 118 0.38 -9.11 -0.88
N ALA A 119 0.34 -10.40 -1.19
CA ALA A 119 1.11 -10.98 -2.27
C ALA A 119 0.28 -11.95 -3.11
N ALA A 120 0.54 -11.95 -4.42
CA ALA A 120 0.10 -12.96 -5.36
C ALA A 120 1.32 -13.53 -6.07
N LEU A 121 1.50 -14.84 -6.05
CA LEU A 121 2.63 -15.53 -6.65
C LEU A 121 2.16 -16.60 -7.64
N ARG A 122 2.72 -16.64 -8.83
CA ARG A 122 2.64 -17.80 -9.72
C ARG A 122 3.84 -18.68 -9.48
N VAL A 123 3.61 -19.90 -9.04
CA VAL A 123 4.68 -20.87 -8.72
C VAL A 123 4.48 -22.12 -9.53
N GLU A 124 5.53 -22.60 -10.16
CA GLU A 124 5.57 -23.87 -10.90
C GLU A 124 6.85 -24.62 -10.58
N GLY A 125 6.73 -25.88 -10.19
CA GLY A 125 7.88 -26.69 -9.82
C GLY A 125 8.71 -26.13 -8.65
N GLY A 126 8.10 -25.37 -7.75
CA GLY A 126 8.77 -24.70 -6.64
C GLY A 126 9.41 -23.35 -7.01
N ARG A 127 9.35 -22.96 -8.28
CA ARG A 127 9.96 -21.71 -8.80
C ARG A 127 8.92 -20.61 -8.97
N ILE A 128 9.23 -19.40 -8.56
CA ILE A 128 8.37 -18.22 -8.71
C ILE A 128 8.49 -17.72 -10.15
N LEU A 129 7.39 -17.79 -10.91
CA LEU A 129 7.33 -17.32 -12.29
C LEU A 129 6.92 -15.85 -12.41
N ALA A 130 6.08 -15.39 -11.46
CA ALA A 130 5.64 -14.00 -11.39
C ALA A 130 5.25 -13.69 -9.96
N ALA A 131 5.39 -12.43 -9.59
CA ALA A 131 5.03 -11.92 -8.26
C ALA A 131 4.35 -10.56 -8.37
N SER A 132 3.37 -10.32 -7.50
CA SER A 132 2.82 -9.01 -7.21
C SER A 132 2.80 -8.85 -5.69
N ILE A 133 3.57 -7.92 -5.15
CA ILE A 133 3.81 -7.79 -3.70
C ILE A 133 3.62 -6.33 -3.31
N VAL A 134 2.71 -6.08 -2.36
CA VAL A 134 2.34 -4.73 -1.94
C VAL A 134 2.35 -4.63 -0.42
N ALA A 135 3.05 -3.65 0.11
CA ALA A 135 3.01 -3.28 1.52
C ALA A 135 2.01 -2.15 1.76
N GLY A 136 1.25 -2.24 2.84
CA GLY A 136 0.33 -1.21 3.29
C GLY A 136 0.71 -0.65 4.66
N ALA A 137 0.17 0.51 5.01
CA ALA A 137 0.40 1.26 6.24
C ALA A 137 1.85 1.75 6.46
N VAL A 138 2.71 1.67 5.46
CA VAL A 138 4.12 2.10 5.53
C VAL A 138 4.40 3.42 4.82
N GLN A 139 3.44 3.92 4.05
CA GLN A 139 3.46 5.24 3.41
C GLN A 139 2.03 5.74 3.13
N CYS A 140 1.89 6.94 2.59
CA CYS A 140 0.58 7.55 2.32
C CYS A 140 -0.28 6.79 1.29
N THR A 141 0.33 5.95 0.47
CA THR A 141 -0.35 5.08 -0.51
C THR A 141 0.08 3.62 -0.29
N PRO A 142 -0.67 2.60 -0.73
CA PRO A 142 -0.14 1.25 -0.81
C PRO A 142 1.16 1.24 -1.63
N ARG A 143 2.19 0.56 -1.12
CA ARG A 143 3.52 0.52 -1.72
C ARG A 143 3.76 -0.78 -2.47
N ARG A 144 3.71 -0.74 -3.80
CA ARG A 144 4.13 -1.87 -4.61
C ARG A 144 5.64 -2.06 -4.54
N LEU A 145 6.08 -3.27 -4.30
CA LEU A 145 7.48 -3.62 -4.10
C LEU A 145 8.11 -4.17 -5.38
N GLY A 146 8.11 -3.38 -6.46
CA GLY A 146 8.55 -3.82 -7.79
C GLY A 146 9.98 -4.36 -7.86
N GLU A 147 10.91 -3.81 -7.06
CA GLU A 147 12.28 -4.34 -6.96
C GLU A 147 12.31 -5.73 -6.30
N VAL A 148 11.43 -5.96 -5.30
CA VAL A 148 11.29 -7.28 -4.67
C VAL A 148 10.64 -8.27 -5.63
N GLU A 149 9.60 -7.87 -6.36
CA GLU A 149 8.97 -8.69 -7.41
C GLU A 149 10.00 -9.15 -8.46
N ALA A 150 10.84 -8.21 -8.92
CA ALA A 150 11.93 -8.51 -9.86
C ALA A 150 12.99 -9.44 -9.25
N LEU A 151 13.33 -9.25 -7.97
CA LEU A 151 14.30 -10.09 -7.26
C LEU A 151 13.82 -11.54 -7.17
N VAL A 152 12.55 -11.76 -6.76
CA VAL A 152 12.03 -13.11 -6.46
C VAL A 152 11.64 -13.87 -7.72
N THR A 153 11.32 -13.18 -8.81
CA THR A 153 10.95 -13.81 -10.08
C THR A 153 12.11 -14.62 -10.65
N GLY A 154 11.85 -15.88 -10.97
CA GLY A 154 12.84 -16.83 -11.44
C GLY A 154 13.64 -17.53 -10.34
N ARG A 155 13.39 -17.23 -9.05
CA ARG A 155 14.01 -17.92 -7.91
C ARG A 155 13.13 -19.02 -7.36
N ASP A 156 13.73 -19.91 -6.57
CA ASP A 156 12.99 -20.92 -5.82
C ASP A 156 12.22 -20.27 -4.66
N ARG A 157 11.00 -20.73 -4.41
CA ARG A 157 10.19 -20.35 -3.27
C ARG A 157 10.71 -21.04 -2.03
N ASN A 158 11.65 -20.43 -1.34
CA ASN A 158 12.30 -20.93 -0.13
C ASN A 158 12.64 -19.78 0.83
N ASP A 159 13.15 -20.14 2.02
CA ASP A 159 13.48 -19.18 3.08
C ASP A 159 14.59 -18.22 2.65
N GLU A 160 15.59 -18.67 1.90
CA GLU A 160 16.68 -17.82 1.39
C GLU A 160 16.13 -16.67 0.50
N THR A 161 15.24 -17.03 -0.42
CA THR A 161 14.58 -16.04 -1.29
C THR A 161 13.70 -15.09 -0.46
N ALA A 162 13.02 -15.59 0.57
CA ALA A 162 12.20 -14.78 1.46
C ALA A 162 13.03 -13.79 2.28
N GLU A 163 14.18 -14.21 2.82
CA GLU A 163 15.11 -13.34 3.55
C GLU A 163 15.66 -12.22 2.65
N LEU A 164 16.07 -12.54 1.42
CA LEU A 164 16.52 -11.56 0.45
C LEU A 164 15.42 -10.55 0.08
N ALA A 165 14.19 -11.03 -0.10
CA ALA A 165 13.03 -10.20 -0.38
C ALA A 165 12.73 -9.25 0.78
N GLY A 166 12.74 -9.74 2.02
CA GLY A 166 12.53 -8.94 3.22
C GLY A 166 13.59 -7.86 3.39
N ALA A 167 14.86 -8.21 3.23
CA ALA A 167 15.97 -7.25 3.30
C ALA A 167 15.87 -6.15 2.25
N LEU A 168 15.40 -6.48 1.04
CA LEU A 168 15.19 -5.50 -0.03
C LEU A 168 13.95 -4.63 0.23
N ALA A 169 12.88 -5.20 0.77
CA ALA A 169 11.62 -4.50 1.01
C ALA A 169 11.76 -3.30 1.96
N ILE A 170 12.67 -3.39 2.93
CA ILE A 170 12.91 -2.31 3.92
C ILE A 170 13.96 -1.29 3.48
N ARG A 171 14.57 -1.48 2.31
CA ARG A 171 15.59 -0.55 1.82
C ARG A 171 14.99 0.83 1.56
N GLY A 172 15.67 1.86 2.06
CA GLY A 172 15.21 3.25 1.93
C GLY A 172 14.10 3.62 2.92
N ALA A 173 13.85 2.81 3.95
CA ALA A 173 13.01 3.22 5.06
C ALA A 173 13.69 4.36 5.84
N GLU A 174 12.90 5.38 6.15
CA GLU A 174 13.31 6.56 6.94
C GLU A 174 12.39 6.65 8.17
N PRO A 175 12.71 5.93 9.25
CA PRO A 175 11.92 5.96 10.47
C PRO A 175 11.80 7.37 11.05
N LEU A 176 10.67 7.66 11.66
CA LEU A 176 10.46 8.84 12.47
C LEU A 176 11.03 8.60 13.89
N ASN A 177 10.62 9.42 14.87
CA ASN A 177 11.19 9.33 16.22
C ASN A 177 10.85 8.02 16.96
N TYR A 178 9.71 7.38 16.63
CA TYR A 178 9.14 6.27 17.40
C TYR A 178 8.61 5.10 16.55
N ASN A 179 8.93 5.03 15.27
CA ASN A 179 8.53 3.90 14.42
C ASN A 179 9.70 3.14 13.80
#